data_764a8dc1e1cc6928319b5eabb5e8306f
#
_entry.id   764a8dc1e1cc6928319b5eabb5e8306f
#
_cell.length_a   1.000
_cell.length_b   1.000
_cell.length_c   1.000
_cell.angle_alpha   90.00
_cell.angle_beta   90.00
_cell.angle_gamma   90.00
#
_symmetry.space_group_name_H-M   'P 1'
#
loop_
_entity.id
_entity.type
_entity.pdbx_description
1 polymer ?
#
loop_
_entity_poly.entity_id
_entity_poly.type
_entity_poly.pdbx_seq_one_letter_code
_entity_poly.pdbx_strand_id
1 'polypeptide(L)'
;MKKFTFLMAMLLAMVMNLNAQGTRTIYLDANIWATANPVFAAWVWNTGDADAQGYHFTLVEGTIYKAEIRDDATQAIFVRKDPNAEGSTTGVWEGEWNRAQTAIPADKNMFRMTTWEDPWGVWMTYGESVEYATQKLYVNNQTGWATFDIYAYGNLEAFGGWPGATTAPTEVKNGVTYSVYEFQVEKAAPNLNLIIHNNVGEGVDGDKRLFFTITEARDYYLNVTNESVTEVADTTTNVLSVQLNQSFVKFIQNGQIFIHRDGKTYNIMGVEVK
;
A
#
# COMPACT_ATOMS: atom_id res chain seq x y z
N MET A 1 -54.36 24.22 -33.31
CA MET A 1 -53.77 24.45 -31.99
C MET A 1 -53.32 23.15 -31.29
N LYS A 2 -53.99 22.01 -31.38
CA LYS A 2 -53.60 20.76 -30.70
C LYS A 2 -52.26 20.14 -31.18
N LYS A 3 -51.85 20.37 -32.44
CA LYS A 3 -50.58 19.84 -32.99
C LYS A 3 -49.33 20.61 -32.53
N PHE A 4 -49.50 21.91 -32.23
CA PHE A 4 -48.36 22.76 -31.79
C PHE A 4 -48.01 22.48 -30.30
N THR A 5 -49.00 22.18 -29.48
CA THR A 5 -48.80 21.86 -28.06
C THR A 5 -48.10 20.52 -27.88
N PHE A 6 -48.34 19.53 -28.78
CA PHE A 6 -47.65 18.23 -28.72
C PHE A 6 -46.18 18.33 -29.15
N LEU A 7 -45.86 19.16 -30.14
CA LEU A 7 -44.49 19.42 -30.58
C LEU A 7 -43.66 20.14 -29.50
N MET A 8 -44.29 21.09 -28.81
CA MET A 8 -43.62 21.81 -27.70
C MET A 8 -43.39 20.93 -26.47
N ALA A 9 -44.34 20.02 -26.16
CA ALA A 9 -44.15 19.03 -25.09
C ALA A 9 -43.06 18.00 -25.41
N MET A 10 -42.93 17.60 -26.69
CA MET A 10 -41.85 16.70 -27.14
C MET A 10 -40.47 17.38 -27.12
N LEU A 11 -40.41 18.68 -27.49
CA LEU A 11 -39.17 19.46 -27.37
C LEU A 11 -38.77 19.66 -25.89
N LEU A 12 -39.72 19.94 -24.99
CA LEU A 12 -39.47 20.06 -23.55
C LEU A 12 -39.00 18.71 -22.96
N ALA A 13 -39.61 17.58 -23.39
CA ALA A 13 -39.18 16.25 -22.95
C ALA A 13 -37.77 15.87 -23.45
N MET A 14 -37.38 16.33 -24.67
CA MET A 14 -36.01 16.14 -25.16
C MET A 14 -35.00 17.02 -24.43
N VAL A 15 -35.36 18.22 -23.99
CA VAL A 15 -34.49 19.12 -23.25
C VAL A 15 -34.29 18.62 -21.79
N MET A 16 -35.30 17.93 -21.22
CA MET A 16 -35.18 17.37 -19.87
C MET A 16 -34.31 16.09 -19.78
N ASN A 17 -34.02 15.42 -20.91
CA ASN A 17 -33.15 14.26 -20.93
C ASN A 17 -31.65 14.59 -21.15
N LEU A 18 -31.31 15.88 -21.29
CA LEU A 18 -29.94 16.26 -21.69
C LEU A 18 -28.97 16.42 -20.54
N ASN A 19 -29.36 16.27 -19.26
CA ASN A 19 -28.41 16.43 -18.13
C ASN A 19 -28.80 15.70 -16.83
N ALA A 20 -29.49 14.57 -16.90
CA ALA A 20 -29.54 13.70 -15.72
C ALA A 20 -28.28 12.80 -15.71
N GLN A 21 -27.11 13.42 -15.51
CA GLN A 21 -25.91 12.68 -15.17
C GLN A 21 -26.21 11.96 -13.87
N GLY A 22 -26.13 10.63 -13.88
CA GLY A 22 -26.31 9.83 -12.68
C GLY A 22 -25.28 10.20 -11.61
N THR A 23 -25.60 9.90 -10.36
CA THR A 23 -24.65 10.05 -9.27
C THR A 23 -24.37 8.71 -8.63
N ARG A 24 -23.14 8.56 -8.09
CA ARG A 24 -22.77 7.44 -7.24
C ARG A 24 -22.11 7.92 -5.96
N THR A 25 -22.28 7.17 -4.89
CA THR A 25 -21.60 7.44 -3.64
C THR A 25 -20.18 6.89 -3.70
N ILE A 26 -19.20 7.72 -3.40
CA ILE A 26 -17.85 7.28 -3.08
C ILE A 26 -17.51 7.59 -1.62
N TYR A 27 -16.65 6.78 -1.06
CA TYR A 27 -16.15 6.92 0.30
C TYR A 27 -14.65 7.20 0.29
N LEU A 28 -14.22 7.96 1.29
CA LEU A 28 -12.81 8.14 1.63
C LEU A 28 -12.61 7.65 3.06
N ASP A 29 -11.87 6.56 3.25
CA ASP A 29 -11.30 6.26 4.55
C ASP A 29 -10.00 7.05 4.70
N ALA A 30 -10.09 8.16 5.40
CA ALA A 30 -8.98 9.08 5.58
C ALA A 30 -7.84 8.46 6.39
N ASN A 31 -8.12 7.47 7.26
CA ASN A 31 -7.13 6.71 8.02
C ASN A 31 -5.98 7.59 8.53
N ILE A 32 -4.76 7.45 7.98
CA ILE A 32 -3.58 8.24 8.36
C ILE A 32 -3.74 9.75 8.10
N TRP A 33 -4.60 10.15 7.17
CA TRP A 33 -4.89 11.55 6.87
C TRP A 33 -5.87 12.21 7.86
N ALA A 34 -6.50 11.45 8.74
CA ALA A 34 -7.51 11.96 9.67
C ALA A 34 -6.94 12.85 10.80
N THR A 35 -5.62 12.94 10.93
CA THR A 35 -4.96 13.76 11.95
C THR A 35 -5.22 15.27 11.76
N ALA A 36 -5.31 16.04 12.86
CA ALA A 36 -5.54 17.49 12.87
C ALA A 36 -6.95 17.93 12.38
N ASN A 37 -7.96 17.06 12.51
CA ASN A 37 -9.36 17.33 12.15
C ASN A 37 -9.56 17.96 10.76
N PRO A 38 -9.00 17.39 9.69
CA PRO A 38 -9.08 17.97 8.36
C PRO A 38 -10.50 17.95 7.81
N VAL A 39 -10.73 18.77 6.78
CA VAL A 39 -11.86 18.61 5.87
C VAL A 39 -11.37 18.04 4.54
N PHE A 40 -12.26 17.32 3.83
CA PHE A 40 -11.91 16.62 2.61
C PHE A 40 -12.77 17.08 1.44
N ALA A 41 -12.12 17.12 0.26
CA ALA A 41 -12.78 17.34 -1.01
C ALA A 41 -12.23 16.37 -2.06
N ALA A 42 -12.91 16.25 -3.20
CA ALA A 42 -12.39 15.59 -4.37
C ALA A 42 -12.62 16.44 -5.62
N TRP A 43 -11.67 16.39 -6.54
CA TRP A 43 -11.80 16.85 -7.90
C TRP A 43 -11.88 15.61 -8.80
N VAL A 44 -13.02 15.44 -9.51
CA VAL A 44 -13.28 14.23 -10.29
C VAL A 44 -13.54 14.55 -11.75
N TRP A 45 -13.13 13.66 -12.65
CA TRP A 45 -13.34 13.79 -14.08
C TRP A 45 -13.39 12.43 -14.77
N ASN A 46 -13.81 12.41 -16.01
CA ASN A 46 -13.65 11.27 -16.92
C ASN A 46 -12.47 11.51 -17.85
N THR A 47 -11.72 10.50 -18.21
CA THR A 47 -10.58 10.62 -19.13
C THR A 47 -11.04 11.21 -20.45
N GLY A 48 -10.46 12.37 -20.84
CA GLY A 48 -10.84 13.10 -22.05
C GLY A 48 -11.97 14.12 -21.86
N ASP A 49 -12.50 14.30 -20.66
CA ASP A 49 -13.56 15.26 -20.33
C ASP A 49 -12.96 16.62 -19.94
N ALA A 50 -13.57 17.69 -20.44
CA ALA A 50 -13.23 19.06 -20.04
C ALA A 50 -13.97 19.48 -18.76
N ASP A 51 -14.99 18.73 -18.32
CA ASP A 51 -15.93 19.10 -17.26
C ASP A 51 -15.61 18.40 -15.92
N ALA A 52 -14.40 18.60 -15.42
CA ALA A 52 -14.03 18.14 -14.08
C ALA A 52 -14.83 18.92 -13.00
N GLN A 53 -15.26 18.21 -11.94
CA GLN A 53 -16.13 18.76 -10.89
C GLN A 53 -15.56 18.52 -9.50
N GLY A 54 -15.82 19.49 -8.61
CA GLY A 54 -15.44 19.45 -7.22
C GLY A 54 -16.54 18.98 -6.30
N TYR A 55 -16.20 18.14 -5.31
CA TYR A 55 -17.15 17.60 -4.33
C TYR A 55 -16.54 17.65 -2.93
N HIS A 56 -17.39 17.93 -1.94
CA HIS A 56 -17.01 17.92 -0.54
C HIS A 56 -17.47 16.64 0.13
N PHE A 57 -16.64 16.12 1.01
CA PHE A 57 -16.97 14.94 1.80
C PHE A 57 -17.64 15.30 3.10
N THR A 58 -18.55 14.46 3.55
CA THR A 58 -19.20 14.52 4.85
C THR A 58 -18.79 13.29 5.66
N LEU A 59 -18.52 13.48 6.96
CA LEU A 59 -18.17 12.39 7.86
C LEU A 59 -19.35 11.39 7.96
N VAL A 60 -19.06 10.11 7.84
CA VAL A 60 -20.00 9.01 8.09
C VAL A 60 -19.78 8.44 9.47
N GLU A 61 -18.56 7.93 9.74
CA GLU A 61 -18.16 7.35 11.02
C GLU A 61 -16.62 7.28 11.10
N GLY A 62 -16.04 7.38 12.29
CA GLY A 62 -14.61 7.24 12.51
C GLY A 62 -13.77 8.12 11.59
N THR A 63 -13.06 7.49 10.67
CA THR A 63 -12.23 8.14 9.63
C THR A 63 -12.85 8.07 8.24
N ILE A 64 -14.09 7.60 8.13
CA ILE A 64 -14.78 7.37 6.86
C ILE A 64 -15.68 8.56 6.52
N TYR A 65 -15.48 9.09 5.34
CA TYR A 65 -16.23 10.21 4.76
C TYR A 65 -16.89 9.76 3.46
N LYS A 66 -17.94 10.46 3.02
CA LYS A 66 -18.62 10.18 1.74
C LYS A 66 -18.91 11.44 0.95
N ALA A 67 -18.99 11.30 -0.36
CA ALA A 67 -19.49 12.28 -1.30
C ALA A 67 -20.35 11.60 -2.39
N GLU A 68 -21.36 12.32 -2.87
CA GLU A 68 -22.11 11.94 -4.07
C GLU A 68 -21.44 12.59 -5.28
N ILE A 69 -20.85 11.80 -6.15
CA ILE A 69 -20.14 12.28 -7.34
C ILE A 69 -20.85 11.86 -8.61
N ARG A 70 -20.49 12.43 -9.75
CA ARG A 70 -20.95 11.95 -11.06
C ARG A 70 -20.62 10.47 -11.25
N ASP A 71 -21.53 9.67 -11.78
CA ASP A 71 -21.40 8.21 -11.87
C ASP A 71 -20.38 7.75 -12.93
N ASP A 72 -20.15 8.56 -13.97
CA ASP A 72 -19.20 8.31 -15.06
C ASP A 72 -17.75 8.72 -14.76
N ALA A 73 -17.46 9.28 -13.59
CA ALA A 73 -16.09 9.68 -13.21
C ALA A 73 -15.17 8.46 -13.14
N THR A 74 -14.02 8.55 -13.80
CA THR A 74 -12.98 7.51 -13.84
C THR A 74 -11.68 7.93 -13.17
N GLN A 75 -11.56 9.20 -12.77
CA GLN A 75 -10.38 9.78 -12.13
C GLN A 75 -10.80 10.65 -10.95
N ALA A 76 -9.97 10.70 -9.93
CA ALA A 76 -10.13 11.58 -8.79
C ALA A 76 -8.79 12.14 -8.28
N ILE A 77 -8.83 13.36 -7.76
CA ILE A 77 -7.85 13.89 -6.82
C ILE A 77 -8.56 14.08 -5.50
N PHE A 78 -8.21 13.30 -4.48
CA PHE A 78 -8.63 13.55 -3.11
C PHE A 78 -7.77 14.65 -2.51
N VAL A 79 -8.39 15.59 -1.80
CA VAL A 79 -7.70 16.75 -1.20
C VAL A 79 -7.97 16.78 0.30
N ARG A 80 -6.90 16.79 1.08
CA ARG A 80 -6.91 17.00 2.53
C ARG A 80 -6.65 18.48 2.80
N LYS A 81 -7.45 19.11 3.66
CA LYS A 81 -7.49 20.55 3.77
C LYS A 81 -7.50 21.04 5.22
N ASP A 82 -6.96 22.25 5.44
CA ASP A 82 -7.07 22.96 6.70
C ASP A 82 -8.54 23.37 6.96
N PRO A 83 -9.16 22.92 8.05
CA PRO A 83 -10.53 23.29 8.38
C PRO A 83 -10.68 24.78 8.70
N ASN A 84 -9.58 25.46 9.06
CA ASN A 84 -9.57 26.88 9.45
C ASN A 84 -9.25 27.83 8.28
N ALA A 85 -8.84 27.31 7.13
CA ALA A 85 -8.58 28.13 5.97
C ALA A 85 -9.88 28.69 5.37
N GLU A 86 -9.85 29.97 4.97
CA GLU A 86 -10.98 30.60 4.29
C GLU A 86 -11.33 29.81 3.00
N GLY A 87 -12.62 29.53 2.81
CA GLY A 87 -13.11 28.78 1.65
C GLY A 87 -12.85 27.26 1.70
N SER A 88 -12.22 26.73 2.78
CA SER A 88 -11.91 25.29 2.86
C SER A 88 -13.14 24.37 2.79
N THR A 89 -14.32 24.86 3.18
CA THR A 89 -15.58 24.13 3.14
C THR A 89 -16.40 24.34 1.87
N THR A 90 -16.00 25.26 1.01
CA THR A 90 -16.76 25.66 -0.21
C THR A 90 -15.98 25.45 -1.49
N GLY A 91 -14.67 25.61 -1.48
CA GLY A 91 -13.80 25.34 -2.62
C GLY A 91 -13.00 24.05 -2.45
N VAL A 92 -12.53 23.46 -3.54
CA VAL A 92 -11.78 22.18 -3.49
C VAL A 92 -10.33 22.38 -3.06
N TRP A 93 -9.71 23.46 -3.49
CA TRP A 93 -8.27 23.70 -3.37
C TRP A 93 -7.87 24.65 -2.22
N GLU A 94 -8.82 25.38 -1.68
CA GLU A 94 -8.58 26.33 -0.61
C GLU A 94 -8.18 25.62 0.69
N GLY A 95 -7.03 25.98 1.24
CA GLY A 95 -6.46 25.36 2.44
C GLY A 95 -5.88 23.98 2.21
N GLU A 96 -5.51 23.62 0.98
CA GLU A 96 -4.90 22.32 0.68
C GLU A 96 -3.63 22.08 1.50
N TRP A 97 -3.59 20.92 2.18
CA TRP A 97 -2.38 20.38 2.81
C TRP A 97 -1.74 19.27 1.99
N ASN A 98 -2.58 18.36 1.48
CA ASN A 98 -2.14 17.20 0.71
C ASN A 98 -3.16 16.84 -0.36
N ARG A 99 -2.71 16.19 -1.41
CA ARG A 99 -3.57 15.63 -2.46
C ARG A 99 -3.09 14.25 -2.91
N ALA A 100 -4.02 13.39 -3.30
CA ALA A 100 -3.79 12.05 -3.81
C ALA A 100 -4.56 11.86 -5.11
N GLN A 101 -3.88 11.63 -6.21
CA GLN A 101 -4.50 11.33 -7.49
C GLN A 101 -4.59 9.82 -7.72
N THR A 102 -5.74 9.35 -8.19
CA THR A 102 -5.98 7.94 -8.48
C THR A 102 -7.05 7.76 -9.55
N ALA A 103 -6.99 6.64 -10.27
CA ALA A 103 -8.11 6.18 -11.08
C ALA A 103 -9.22 5.61 -10.19
N ILE A 104 -10.49 5.82 -10.55
CA ILE A 104 -11.63 5.27 -9.83
C ILE A 104 -12.05 3.97 -10.52
N PRO A 105 -11.89 2.79 -9.90
CA PRO A 105 -12.33 1.53 -10.49
C PRO A 105 -13.86 1.45 -10.52
N ALA A 106 -14.40 0.67 -11.46
CA ALA A 106 -15.84 0.53 -11.63
C ALA A 106 -16.50 -0.32 -10.54
N ASP A 107 -15.76 -1.24 -9.95
CA ASP A 107 -16.22 -2.25 -9.00
C ASP A 107 -15.94 -1.92 -7.53
N LYS A 108 -15.32 -0.77 -7.25
CA LYS A 108 -14.96 -0.31 -5.91
C LYS A 108 -15.53 1.09 -5.66
N ASN A 109 -15.81 1.40 -4.42
CA ASN A 109 -16.42 2.69 -4.06
C ASN A 109 -15.81 3.36 -2.83
N MET A 110 -14.76 2.79 -2.21
CA MET A 110 -14.05 3.40 -1.10
C MET A 110 -12.55 3.44 -1.38
N PHE A 111 -11.94 4.63 -1.27
CA PHE A 111 -10.50 4.80 -1.29
C PHE A 111 -9.99 4.95 0.13
N ARG A 112 -9.09 4.05 0.55
CA ARG A 112 -8.45 4.07 1.86
C ARG A 112 -7.03 4.59 1.74
N MET A 113 -6.72 5.66 2.49
CA MET A 113 -5.39 6.24 2.57
C MET A 113 -4.47 5.34 3.39
N THR A 114 -3.36 4.89 2.80
CA THR A 114 -2.43 3.95 3.45
C THR A 114 -1.00 4.49 3.55
N THR A 115 -0.66 5.51 2.74
CA THR A 115 0.66 6.14 2.72
C THR A 115 0.53 7.65 2.61
N TRP A 116 1.64 8.38 2.88
CA TRP A 116 1.75 9.82 2.66
C TRP A 116 2.31 10.18 1.27
N GLU A 117 2.65 9.17 0.46
CA GLU A 117 3.27 9.28 -0.86
C GLU A 117 2.61 8.32 -1.85
N ASP A 118 2.88 8.48 -3.15
CA ASP A 118 2.41 7.55 -4.20
C ASP A 118 3.09 6.16 -4.08
N PRO A 119 2.26 5.12 -4.09
CA PRO A 119 0.80 5.04 -4.19
C PRO A 119 0.10 5.39 -2.87
N TRP A 120 -0.80 6.39 -2.91
CA TRP A 120 -1.43 7.00 -1.74
C TRP A 120 -2.33 6.08 -0.93
N GLY A 121 -2.87 5.04 -1.55
CA GLY A 121 -3.83 4.16 -0.91
C GLY A 121 -4.37 3.07 -1.82
N VAL A 122 -5.41 2.42 -1.37
CA VAL A 122 -6.05 1.30 -2.06
C VAL A 122 -7.55 1.50 -2.21
N TRP A 123 -8.09 1.03 -3.33
CA TRP A 123 -9.54 0.95 -3.53
C TRP A 123 -10.10 -0.34 -2.96
N MET A 124 -11.20 -0.23 -2.24
CA MET A 124 -11.95 -1.34 -1.66
C MET A 124 -13.46 -1.06 -1.73
N THR A 125 -14.29 -1.99 -1.29
CA THR A 125 -15.74 -1.78 -1.18
C THR A 125 -16.08 -1.26 0.21
N TYR A 126 -16.94 -0.25 0.33
CA TYR A 126 -17.41 0.21 1.63
C TYR A 126 -18.07 -0.94 2.41
N GLY A 127 -17.66 -1.10 3.66
CA GLY A 127 -18.06 -2.23 4.50
C GLY A 127 -17.18 -3.49 4.36
N GLU A 128 -16.23 -3.51 3.43
CA GLU A 128 -15.20 -4.56 3.36
C GLU A 128 -14.23 -4.39 4.54
N SER A 129 -13.96 -5.49 5.25
CA SER A 129 -13.01 -5.46 6.38
C SER A 129 -11.58 -5.44 5.87
N VAL A 130 -10.73 -4.64 6.53
CA VAL A 130 -9.28 -4.68 6.29
C VAL A 130 -8.72 -5.98 6.84
N GLU A 131 -8.08 -6.76 5.98
CA GLU A 131 -7.40 -7.99 6.39
C GLU A 131 -5.94 -7.71 6.74
N TYR A 132 -5.50 -8.30 7.87
CA TYR A 132 -4.12 -8.23 8.33
C TYR A 132 -3.43 -9.58 8.20
N ALA A 133 -2.13 -9.56 7.96
CA ALA A 133 -1.25 -10.72 8.06
C ALA A 133 -0.26 -10.50 9.19
N THR A 134 -0.09 -11.52 10.04
CA THR A 134 0.98 -11.54 11.04
C THR A 134 2.24 -12.08 10.39
N GLN A 135 3.34 -11.35 10.50
CA GLN A 135 4.63 -11.65 9.89
C GLN A 135 5.75 -11.52 10.91
N LYS A 136 6.91 -12.04 10.59
CA LYS A 136 8.11 -11.94 11.43
C LYS A 136 9.19 -11.11 10.74
N LEU A 137 9.84 -10.28 11.56
CA LEU A 137 11.03 -9.53 11.20
C LEU A 137 12.23 -10.16 11.92
N TYR A 138 13.10 -10.78 11.17
CA TYR A 138 14.34 -11.38 11.65
C TYR A 138 15.47 -10.38 11.49
N VAL A 139 16.07 -9.94 12.59
CA VAL A 139 17.10 -8.91 12.59
C VAL A 139 18.41 -9.46 13.09
N ASN A 140 19.40 -9.53 12.20
CA ASN A 140 20.79 -9.78 12.55
C ASN A 140 21.46 -8.43 12.85
N ASN A 141 21.57 -8.11 14.14
CA ASN A 141 22.16 -6.87 14.61
C ASN A 141 23.70 -6.97 14.64
N GLN A 142 24.33 -6.22 13.78
CA GLN A 142 25.81 -6.10 13.66
C GLN A 142 26.28 -4.67 13.91
N THR A 143 25.45 -3.81 14.53
CA THR A 143 25.75 -2.39 14.71
C THR A 143 26.86 -2.15 15.74
N GLY A 144 26.96 -3.01 16.76
CA GLY A 144 27.79 -2.78 17.92
C GLY A 144 27.28 -1.65 18.84
N TRP A 145 26.06 -1.14 18.61
CA TRP A 145 25.46 -0.11 19.45
C TRP A 145 25.13 -0.65 20.86
N ALA A 146 25.27 0.20 21.85
CA ALA A 146 24.95 -0.17 23.25
C ALA A 146 23.44 -0.39 23.45
N THR A 147 22.61 0.35 22.73
CA THR A 147 21.16 0.22 22.67
C THR A 147 20.74 0.01 21.23
N PHE A 148 19.76 -0.85 21.02
CA PHE A 148 19.24 -1.14 19.69
C PHE A 148 17.71 -1.23 19.79
N ASP A 149 17.04 -0.26 19.22
CA ASP A 149 15.58 -0.16 19.23
C ASP A 149 15.02 -0.15 17.79
N ILE A 150 13.82 -0.70 17.64
CA ILE A 150 13.08 -0.67 16.38
C ILE A 150 11.73 -0.04 16.65
N TYR A 151 11.46 1.06 16.00
CA TYR A 151 10.15 1.71 15.93
C TYR A 151 9.52 1.50 14.57
N ALA A 152 8.22 1.28 14.52
CA ALA A 152 7.49 1.09 13.28
C ALA A 152 6.28 2.00 13.21
N TYR A 153 6.05 2.61 12.05
CA TYR A 153 4.92 3.46 11.75
C TYR A 153 4.45 3.27 10.30
N GLY A 154 3.23 3.68 10.02
CA GLY A 154 2.59 3.51 8.71
C GLY A 154 1.12 3.19 8.88
N ASN A 155 0.61 2.17 8.18
CA ASN A 155 -0.79 1.74 8.30
C ASN A 155 -1.15 1.25 9.71
N LEU A 156 -0.15 0.72 10.41
CA LEU A 156 -0.24 0.27 11.78
C LEU A 156 0.98 0.76 12.55
N GLU A 157 0.80 1.03 13.83
CA GLU A 157 1.88 1.19 14.77
C GLU A 157 2.22 -0.19 15.33
N ALA A 158 3.38 -0.74 14.93
CA ALA A 158 3.92 -1.97 15.46
C ALA A 158 5.05 -1.67 16.47
N PHE A 159 5.35 -2.62 17.34
CA PHE A 159 6.42 -2.52 18.34
C PHE A 159 6.22 -1.45 19.43
N GLY A 160 4.98 -0.92 19.57
CA GLY A 160 4.62 0.12 20.53
C GLY A 160 5.02 1.53 20.10
N GLY A 161 4.70 2.51 20.96
CA GLY A 161 5.09 3.91 20.73
C GLY A 161 6.60 4.11 20.79
N TRP A 162 7.05 5.31 20.32
CA TRP A 162 8.47 5.67 20.37
C TRP A 162 9.07 5.49 21.78
N PRO A 163 10.25 4.90 21.93
CA PRO A 163 11.25 4.51 20.93
C PRO A 163 11.04 3.14 20.26
N GLY A 164 9.94 2.44 20.52
CA GLY A 164 9.66 1.14 19.96
C GLY A 164 10.13 -0.04 20.83
N ALA A 165 10.43 -1.18 20.21
CA ALA A 165 10.86 -2.38 20.90
C ALA A 165 12.39 -2.45 21.04
N THR A 166 12.86 -2.58 22.29
CA THR A 166 14.29 -2.71 22.65
C THR A 166 14.75 -4.15 22.67
N THR A 167 13.87 -5.09 23.01
CA THR A 167 14.21 -6.50 23.16
C THR A 167 13.26 -7.40 22.37
N ALA A 168 13.80 -8.49 21.84
CA ALA A 168 13.02 -9.51 21.16
C ALA A 168 13.60 -10.90 21.47
N PRO A 169 12.79 -11.97 21.39
CA PRO A 169 13.30 -13.34 21.37
C PRO A 169 14.33 -13.54 20.28
N THR A 170 15.22 -14.50 20.47
CA THR A 170 16.24 -14.82 19.47
C THR A 170 16.00 -16.19 18.86
N GLU A 171 16.22 -16.33 17.57
CA GLU A 171 16.24 -17.59 16.84
C GLU A 171 17.56 -17.74 16.08
N VAL A 172 18.08 -18.97 16.01
CA VAL A 172 19.25 -19.29 15.19
C VAL A 172 18.80 -19.97 13.91
N LYS A 173 19.14 -19.37 12.76
CA LYS A 173 18.85 -19.93 11.44
C LYS A 173 20.15 -19.96 10.64
N ASN A 174 20.53 -21.15 10.17
CA ASN A 174 21.78 -21.37 9.39
C ASN A 174 23.04 -20.80 10.05
N GLY A 175 23.14 -20.92 11.38
CA GLY A 175 24.29 -20.40 12.15
C GLY A 175 24.26 -18.89 12.42
N VAL A 176 23.27 -18.16 11.94
CA VAL A 176 23.08 -16.74 12.23
C VAL A 176 22.04 -16.57 13.34
N THR A 177 22.35 -15.76 14.34
CA THR A 177 21.41 -15.40 15.41
C THR A 177 20.63 -14.16 15.00
N TYR A 178 19.30 -14.25 15.02
CA TYR A 178 18.37 -13.16 14.74
C TYR A 178 17.59 -12.80 16.00
N SER A 179 17.38 -11.51 16.24
CA SER A 179 16.27 -11.03 17.08
C SER A 179 14.99 -11.08 16.25
N VAL A 180 13.90 -11.61 16.83
CA VAL A 180 12.66 -11.88 16.09
C VAL A 180 11.54 -11.01 16.63
N TYR A 181 11.05 -10.11 15.80
CA TYR A 181 9.91 -9.23 16.09
C TYR A 181 8.70 -9.70 15.30
N GLU A 182 7.56 -9.84 15.96
CA GLU A 182 6.30 -10.14 15.31
C GLU A 182 5.53 -8.84 15.05
N PHE A 183 4.96 -8.69 13.85
CA PHE A 183 4.22 -7.52 13.47
C PHE A 183 3.02 -7.89 12.60
N GLN A 184 2.05 -6.96 12.51
CA GLN A 184 0.95 -7.07 11.59
C GLN A 184 1.11 -6.06 10.45
N VAL A 185 0.60 -6.41 9.28
CA VAL A 185 0.57 -5.55 8.10
C VAL A 185 -0.71 -5.78 7.32
N GLU A 186 -1.27 -4.74 6.73
CA GLU A 186 -2.43 -4.88 5.85
C GLU A 186 -2.08 -5.70 4.62
N LYS A 187 -2.87 -6.75 4.30
CA LYS A 187 -2.58 -7.62 3.16
C LYS A 187 -2.71 -6.91 1.82
N ALA A 188 -3.71 -6.04 1.67
CA ALA A 188 -4.00 -5.35 0.41
C ALA A 188 -3.03 -4.19 0.13
N ALA A 189 -2.48 -3.58 1.18
CA ALA A 189 -1.58 -2.42 1.07
C ALA A 189 -0.50 -2.48 2.16
N PRO A 190 0.41 -3.44 2.10
CA PRO A 190 1.49 -3.53 3.07
C PRO A 190 2.35 -2.27 3.03
N ASN A 191 2.38 -1.52 4.14
CA ASN A 191 3.23 -0.36 4.28
C ASN A 191 3.55 -0.14 5.75
N LEU A 192 4.77 -0.47 6.14
CA LEU A 192 5.28 -0.27 7.48
C LEU A 192 6.70 0.27 7.37
N ASN A 193 6.92 1.48 7.90
CA ASN A 193 8.23 2.10 7.92
C ASN A 193 8.93 1.79 9.23
N LEU A 194 10.15 1.31 9.16
CA LEU A 194 10.98 1.02 10.32
C LEU A 194 12.00 2.12 10.52
N ILE A 195 12.15 2.58 11.76
CA ILE A 195 13.30 3.35 12.24
C ILE A 195 14.06 2.47 13.20
N ILE A 196 15.26 2.08 12.80
CA ILE A 196 16.20 1.30 13.61
C ILE A 196 17.23 2.29 14.17
N HIS A 197 17.36 2.38 15.50
CA HIS A 197 18.16 3.44 16.09
C HIS A 197 18.85 2.99 17.39
N ASN A 198 19.81 3.81 17.83
CA ASN A 198 20.59 3.58 19.05
C ASN A 198 20.05 4.30 20.30
N ASN A 199 18.85 4.91 20.18
CA ASN A 199 18.13 5.61 21.26
C ASN A 199 18.93 6.71 21.98
N VAL A 200 19.89 7.35 21.30
CA VAL A 200 20.68 8.45 21.88
C VAL A 200 19.84 9.75 21.94
N GLY A 201 18.88 9.90 21.05
CA GLY A 201 18.00 11.08 20.94
C GLY A 201 18.28 11.93 19.72
N GLU A 202 17.23 12.48 19.14
CA GLU A 202 17.31 13.26 17.92
C GLU A 202 18.16 14.53 18.10
N GLY A 203 19.10 14.74 17.18
CA GLY A 203 19.98 15.90 17.21
C GLY A 203 21.06 15.87 18.29
N VAL A 204 21.20 14.76 19.04
CA VAL A 204 22.28 14.53 20.00
C VAL A 204 23.46 13.92 19.27
N ASP A 205 24.68 14.33 19.67
CA ASP A 205 25.90 13.73 19.10
C ASP A 205 25.92 12.23 19.31
N GLY A 206 26.20 11.49 18.23
CA GLY A 206 26.14 10.02 18.22
C GLY A 206 24.77 9.40 17.92
N ASP A 207 23.72 10.19 17.67
CA ASP A 207 22.43 9.68 17.19
C ASP A 207 22.61 8.94 15.86
N LYS A 208 22.11 7.71 15.82
CA LYS A 208 22.14 6.83 14.64
C LYS A 208 20.73 6.35 14.35
N ARG A 209 20.32 6.59 13.12
CA ARG A 209 19.00 6.15 12.62
C ARG A 209 19.15 5.55 11.23
N LEU A 210 18.59 4.38 11.06
CA LEU A 210 18.53 3.66 9.80
C LEU A 210 17.06 3.44 9.47
N PHE A 211 16.73 3.47 8.18
CA PHE A 211 15.37 3.39 7.70
C PHE A 211 15.19 2.17 6.80
N PHE A 212 14.08 1.49 6.93
CA PHE A 212 13.68 0.41 6.05
C PHE A 212 12.16 0.41 5.91
N THR A 213 11.64 0.09 4.71
CA THR A 213 10.20 0.04 4.47
C THR A 213 9.79 -1.37 4.08
N ILE A 214 8.79 -1.90 4.78
CA ILE A 214 8.12 -3.17 4.48
C ILE A 214 6.98 -2.86 3.51
N THR A 215 7.01 -3.48 2.33
CA THR A 215 6.06 -3.26 1.23
C THR A 215 5.31 -4.52 0.80
N GLU A 216 5.56 -5.65 1.47
CA GLU A 216 4.92 -6.93 1.18
C GLU A 216 4.50 -7.63 2.47
N ALA A 217 3.41 -8.40 2.43
CA ALA A 217 2.92 -9.18 3.58
C ALA A 217 3.66 -10.54 3.66
N ARG A 218 4.93 -10.51 4.05
CA ARG A 218 5.80 -11.67 4.23
C ARG A 218 6.80 -11.47 5.36
N ASP A 219 7.48 -12.53 5.75
CA ASP A 219 8.60 -12.44 6.67
C ASP A 219 9.80 -11.71 6.03
N TYR A 220 10.53 -10.96 6.83
CA TYR A 220 11.72 -10.21 6.42
C TYR A 220 12.94 -10.63 7.21
N TYR A 221 14.08 -10.71 6.53
CA TYR A 221 15.38 -10.98 7.11
C TYR A 221 16.29 -9.80 6.85
N LEU A 222 16.73 -9.12 7.90
CA LEU A 222 17.55 -7.91 7.80
C LEU A 222 18.92 -8.13 8.43
N ASN A 223 19.96 -7.74 7.71
CA ASN A 223 21.27 -7.47 8.29
C ASN A 223 21.38 -5.97 8.56
N VAL A 224 21.66 -5.61 9.81
CA VAL A 224 21.75 -4.21 10.25
C VAL A 224 23.17 -3.95 10.74
N THR A 225 23.86 -3.07 10.03
CA THR A 225 25.18 -2.54 10.42
C THR A 225 25.02 -1.13 11.01
N ASN A 226 26.11 -0.51 11.44
CA ASN A 226 26.05 0.90 11.91
C ASN A 226 25.83 1.93 10.78
N GLU A 227 25.79 1.50 9.53
CA GLU A 227 25.68 2.37 8.34
C GLU A 227 24.47 2.04 7.46
N SER A 228 23.95 0.83 7.53
CA SER A 228 22.93 0.37 6.59
C SER A 228 22.04 -0.73 7.14
N VAL A 229 20.84 -0.82 6.56
CA VAL A 229 19.93 -1.96 6.66
C VAL A 229 19.87 -2.63 5.29
N THR A 230 20.09 -3.93 5.25
CA THR A 230 20.04 -4.71 4.02
C THR A 230 19.13 -5.92 4.21
N GLU A 231 18.16 -6.07 3.32
CA GLU A 231 17.37 -7.29 3.27
C GLU A 231 18.21 -8.43 2.70
N VAL A 232 18.12 -9.59 3.35
CA VAL A 232 18.78 -10.83 2.88
C VAL A 232 17.73 -11.88 2.57
N ALA A 233 18.01 -12.75 1.62
CA ALA A 233 17.10 -13.84 1.27
C ALA A 233 16.89 -14.76 2.48
N ASP A 234 15.65 -15.27 2.64
CA ASP A 234 15.38 -16.35 3.57
C ASP A 234 16.20 -17.60 3.16
N THR A 235 17.24 -17.87 3.90
CA THR A 235 18.10 -19.04 3.65
C THR A 235 17.54 -20.33 4.23
N THR A 236 16.35 -20.27 4.90
CA THR A 236 15.70 -21.47 5.46
C THR A 236 14.94 -22.29 4.43
N THR A 237 14.59 -21.72 3.29
CA THR A 237 14.21 -22.52 2.14
C THR A 237 15.48 -23.16 1.58
N ASN A 238 15.80 -24.35 2.05
CA ASN A 238 16.81 -25.23 1.46
C ASN A 238 16.37 -25.71 0.07
N VAL A 239 16.14 -24.79 -0.84
CA VAL A 239 16.54 -25.03 -2.21
C VAL A 239 18.00 -24.61 -2.22
N LEU A 240 18.88 -25.59 -2.14
CA LEU A 240 20.23 -25.45 -2.65
C LEU A 240 20.10 -24.80 -4.03
N SER A 241 20.11 -23.48 -4.13
CA SER A 241 20.54 -22.80 -5.33
C SER A 241 22.04 -23.08 -5.41
N VAL A 242 22.34 -24.34 -5.75
CA VAL A 242 23.63 -24.64 -6.35
C VAL A 242 23.68 -23.68 -7.53
N GLN A 243 24.48 -22.63 -7.45
CA GLN A 243 24.94 -21.90 -8.62
C GLN A 243 25.70 -22.94 -9.46
N LEU A 244 24.93 -23.72 -10.21
CA LEU A 244 25.47 -24.56 -11.24
C LEU A 244 25.88 -23.60 -12.36
N ASN A 245 27.17 -23.22 -12.35
CA ASN A 245 27.85 -22.71 -13.54
C ASN A 245 27.92 -23.79 -14.64
N GLN A 246 26.92 -24.65 -14.72
CA GLN A 246 26.79 -25.70 -15.72
C GLN A 246 25.41 -25.62 -16.33
N SER A 247 25.38 -25.40 -17.63
CA SER A 247 24.14 -25.43 -18.40
C SER A 247 23.57 -26.85 -18.40
N PHE A 248 22.48 -27.06 -17.66
CA PHE A 248 21.70 -28.28 -17.79
C PHE A 248 20.33 -27.95 -18.40
N VAL A 249 19.80 -28.84 -19.20
CA VAL A 249 18.49 -28.71 -19.81
C VAL A 249 17.59 -29.79 -19.22
N LYS A 250 16.47 -29.37 -18.65
CA LYS A 250 15.41 -30.26 -18.21
C LYS A 250 14.38 -30.36 -19.33
N PHE A 251 14.05 -31.58 -19.76
CA PHE A 251 13.04 -31.84 -20.80
C PHE A 251 12.16 -33.03 -20.45
N ILE A 252 11.01 -33.10 -21.10
CA ILE A 252 10.08 -34.21 -20.95
C ILE A 252 10.04 -34.99 -22.26
N GLN A 253 10.26 -36.30 -22.19
CA GLN A 253 10.15 -37.21 -23.32
C GLN A 253 9.33 -38.43 -22.89
N ASN A 254 8.30 -38.78 -23.65
CA ASN A 254 7.38 -39.90 -23.36
C ASN A 254 6.78 -39.83 -21.92
N GLY A 255 6.47 -38.64 -21.43
CA GLY A 255 5.92 -38.44 -20.10
C GLY A 255 6.91 -38.58 -18.95
N GLN A 256 8.19 -38.80 -19.21
CA GLN A 256 9.26 -38.89 -18.21
C GLN A 256 10.14 -37.63 -18.24
N ILE A 257 10.63 -37.22 -17.07
CA ILE A 257 11.53 -36.07 -16.92
C ILE A 257 12.96 -36.56 -17.07
N PHE A 258 13.71 -35.86 -17.92
CA PHE A 258 15.16 -36.06 -18.12
C PHE A 258 15.92 -34.78 -17.87
N ILE A 259 17.19 -34.95 -17.49
CA ILE A 259 18.15 -33.85 -17.28
C ILE A 259 19.34 -34.12 -18.23
N HIS A 260 19.57 -33.21 -19.17
CA HIS A 260 20.76 -33.21 -20.01
C HIS A 260 21.85 -32.33 -19.40
N ARG A 261 23.00 -32.91 -19.13
CA ARG A 261 24.14 -32.21 -18.52
C ARG A 261 25.45 -32.81 -19.05
N ASP A 262 26.39 -31.96 -19.40
CA ASP A 262 27.73 -32.36 -19.87
C ASP A 262 27.69 -33.37 -21.03
N GLY A 263 26.75 -33.18 -21.97
CA GLY A 263 26.59 -34.09 -23.12
C GLY A 263 25.92 -35.42 -22.81
N LYS A 264 25.43 -35.64 -21.58
CA LYS A 264 24.78 -36.86 -21.11
C LYS A 264 23.35 -36.59 -20.65
N THR A 265 22.51 -37.61 -20.78
CA THR A 265 21.11 -37.56 -20.34
C THR A 265 20.93 -38.44 -19.10
N TYR A 266 20.24 -37.93 -18.10
CA TYR A 266 19.94 -38.62 -16.85
C TYR A 266 18.44 -38.63 -16.60
N ASN A 267 17.93 -39.71 -16.00
CA ASN A 267 16.59 -39.70 -15.44
C ASN A 267 16.54 -38.94 -14.09
N ILE A 268 15.33 -38.80 -13.53
CA ILE A 268 15.13 -38.10 -12.23
C ILE A 268 15.85 -38.75 -11.03
N MET A 269 16.25 -40.04 -11.17
CA MET A 269 17.00 -40.76 -10.15
C MET A 269 18.53 -40.61 -10.33
N GLY A 270 18.98 -39.81 -11.29
CA GLY A 270 20.39 -39.59 -11.59
C GLY A 270 21.06 -40.72 -12.37
N VAL A 271 20.29 -41.65 -12.97
CA VAL A 271 20.82 -42.73 -13.80
C VAL A 271 20.99 -42.24 -15.23
N GLU A 272 22.17 -42.41 -15.81
CA GLU A 272 22.47 -42.07 -17.19
C GLU A 272 21.61 -42.95 -18.13
N VAL A 273 20.91 -42.29 -19.06
CA VAL A 273 20.06 -42.94 -20.08
C VAL A 273 20.79 -42.86 -21.42
N LYS A 274 21.07 -43.99 -22.02
CA LYS A 274 21.73 -44.09 -23.34
C LYS A 274 20.71 -43.97 -24.46
#